data_a2a7d4d8b178d517b7e48b101fbd17c5
#
_entry.id   a2a7d4d8b178d517b7e48b101fbd17c5
#
_cell.length_a   1.000
_cell.length_b   1.000
_cell.length_c   1.000
_cell.angle_alpha   90.00
_cell.angle_beta   90.00
_cell.angle_gamma   90.00
#
_symmetry.space_group_name_H-M   'P 1'
#
loop_
_entity.id
_entity.type
_entity.pdbx_description
1 polymer ?
#
loop_
_entity_poly.entity_id
_entity_poly.type
_entity_poly.pdbx_seq_one_letter_code
_entity_poly.pdbx_strand_id
1 'polypeptide(L)'
;LGTCSILLFILLGALGAPVFSGFRGGIGVLAGTTGGYIVGFVFTGLIFWAAVKLCGNSAAVKTAALAAGLVACYAFGTAWFVFLYTKNTAEITFSAALLKCVVPFIIPDCAKLALALWIAPLLRRHIRSLNSTI
;
A
#
# COMPACT_ATOMS: atom_id res chain seq x y z
N LEU A 1 3.19 -9.20 -11.43
CA LEU A 1 2.91 -10.01 -10.22
C LEU A 1 2.53 -9.14 -9.02
N GLY A 2 3.30 -8.08 -8.64
CA GLY A 2 3.02 -7.28 -7.46
C GLY A 2 1.63 -6.62 -7.47
N THR A 3 1.24 -5.99 -8.58
CA THR A 3 -0.09 -5.37 -8.71
C THR A 3 -1.21 -6.41 -8.63
N CYS A 4 -1.00 -7.60 -9.21
CA CYS A 4 -1.97 -8.71 -9.11
C CYS A 4 -2.13 -9.18 -7.65
N SER A 5 -1.03 -9.23 -6.88
CA SER A 5 -1.08 -9.59 -5.46
C SER A 5 -1.86 -8.56 -4.64
N ILE A 6 -1.72 -7.27 -4.95
CA ILE A 6 -2.51 -6.20 -4.30
C ILE A 6 -4.00 -6.33 -4.63
N LEU A 7 -4.33 -6.59 -5.90
CA LEU A 7 -5.73 -6.79 -6.31
C LEU A 7 -6.35 -8.02 -5.64
N LEU A 8 -5.59 -9.12 -5.55
CA LEU A 8 -6.03 -10.33 -4.87
C LEU A 8 -6.25 -10.09 -3.36
N PHE A 9 -5.34 -9.34 -2.71
CA PHE A 9 -5.49 -8.93 -1.32
C PHE A 9 -6.77 -8.13 -1.08
N ILE A 10 -7.06 -7.16 -1.96
CA ILE A 10 -8.27 -6.34 -1.88
C ILE A 10 -9.51 -7.20 -2.10
N LEU A 11 -9.47 -8.12 -3.08
CA LEU A 11 -10.59 -9.02 -3.37
C LEU A 11 -10.90 -9.94 -2.18
N LEU A 12 -9.89 -10.57 -1.60
CA LEU A 12 -10.05 -11.41 -0.41
C LEU A 12 -10.63 -10.61 0.76
N GLY A 13 -10.13 -9.40 0.98
CA GLY A 13 -10.65 -8.51 2.00
C GLY A 13 -12.09 -8.09 1.75
N ALA A 14 -12.47 -7.82 0.48
CA ALA A 14 -13.85 -7.50 0.10
C ALA A 14 -14.81 -8.66 0.34
N LEU A 15 -14.36 -9.89 0.12
CA LEU A 15 -15.12 -11.12 0.39
C LEU A 15 -15.28 -11.44 1.89
N GLY A 16 -14.69 -10.62 2.76
CA GLY A 16 -14.84 -10.75 4.22
C GLY A 16 -13.66 -11.39 4.93
N ALA A 17 -12.58 -11.75 4.21
CA ALA A 17 -11.37 -12.23 4.88
C ALA A 17 -10.77 -11.14 5.78
N PRO A 18 -10.34 -11.44 7.03
CA PRO A 18 -9.84 -10.47 8.00
C PRO A 18 -8.40 -10.04 7.67
N VAL A 19 -8.19 -9.52 6.47
CA VAL A 19 -6.87 -9.13 5.95
C VAL A 19 -6.58 -7.63 6.04
N PHE A 20 -7.60 -6.81 6.32
CA PHE A 20 -7.44 -5.37 6.49
C PHE A 20 -7.03 -5.01 7.92
N SER A 21 -6.64 -3.76 8.13
CA SER A 21 -6.18 -3.26 9.43
C SER A 21 -7.19 -3.55 10.54
N GLY A 22 -6.71 -4.06 11.67
CA GLY A 22 -7.54 -4.47 12.79
C GLY A 22 -8.28 -5.80 12.56
N PHE A 23 -7.77 -6.67 11.71
CA PHE A 23 -8.37 -7.97 11.36
C PHE A 23 -9.81 -7.83 10.85
N ARG A 24 -10.07 -6.78 10.08
CA ARG A 24 -11.37 -6.51 9.48
C ARG A 24 -11.40 -6.98 8.03
N GLY A 25 -12.61 -7.24 7.55
CA GLY A 25 -12.90 -7.59 6.16
C GLY A 25 -14.29 -7.12 5.76
N GLY A 26 -14.61 -7.30 4.49
CA GLY A 26 -15.90 -6.94 3.90
C GLY A 26 -15.91 -5.60 3.18
N ILE A 27 -16.89 -5.44 2.31
CA ILE A 27 -17.07 -4.24 1.46
C ILE A 27 -17.26 -2.97 2.32
N GLY A 28 -17.82 -3.08 3.53
CA GLY A 28 -18.00 -1.97 4.44
C GLY A 28 -16.68 -1.30 4.86
N VAL A 29 -15.57 -2.05 4.93
CA VAL A 29 -14.26 -1.51 5.23
C VAL A 29 -13.72 -0.70 4.04
N LEU A 30 -13.96 -1.18 2.80
CA LEU A 30 -13.58 -0.48 1.58
C LEU A 30 -14.38 0.82 1.36
N ALA A 31 -15.66 0.81 1.73
CA ALA A 31 -16.51 2.00 1.70
C ALA A 31 -16.28 2.94 2.89
N GLY A 32 -15.58 2.49 3.93
CA GLY A 32 -15.29 3.25 5.13
C GLY A 32 -14.12 4.23 4.98
N THR A 33 -13.77 4.88 6.08
CA THR A 33 -12.73 5.92 6.15
C THR A 33 -11.33 5.42 5.78
N THR A 34 -11.07 4.12 5.95
CA THR A 34 -9.78 3.48 5.60
C THR A 34 -9.74 2.97 4.16
N GLY A 35 -10.87 2.94 3.46
CA GLY A 35 -10.96 2.42 2.09
C GLY A 35 -10.07 3.15 1.09
N GLY A 36 -9.92 4.48 1.23
CA GLY A 36 -9.03 5.27 0.39
C GLY A 36 -7.58 4.83 0.45
N TYR A 37 -7.10 4.40 1.63
CA TYR A 37 -5.73 3.86 1.78
C TYR A 37 -5.59 2.49 1.12
N ILE A 38 -6.63 1.65 1.19
CA ILE A 38 -6.63 0.33 0.55
C ILE A 38 -6.59 0.50 -0.97
N VAL A 39 -7.39 1.39 -1.53
CA VAL A 39 -7.35 1.75 -2.96
C VAL A 39 -6.01 2.40 -3.32
N GLY A 40 -5.44 3.20 -2.42
CA GLY A 40 -4.12 3.80 -2.56
C GLY A 40 -2.99 2.79 -2.80
N PHE A 41 -3.11 1.56 -2.29
CA PHE A 41 -2.15 0.48 -2.58
C PHE A 41 -2.12 0.10 -4.05
N VAL A 42 -3.24 0.21 -4.76
CA VAL A 42 -3.28 -0.04 -6.22
C VAL A 42 -2.42 0.99 -6.93
N PHE A 43 -2.54 2.28 -6.56
CA PHE A 43 -1.69 3.33 -7.12
C PHE A 43 -0.21 3.08 -6.85
N THR A 44 0.14 2.65 -5.62
CA THR A 44 1.52 2.25 -5.28
C THR A 44 2.03 1.14 -6.18
N GLY A 45 1.22 0.11 -6.41
CA GLY A 45 1.56 -1.00 -7.31
C GLY A 45 1.74 -0.57 -8.76
N LEU A 46 0.89 0.32 -9.26
CA LEU A 46 0.96 0.86 -10.61
C LEU A 46 2.18 1.77 -10.80
N ILE A 47 2.45 2.66 -9.85
CA ILE A 47 3.62 3.55 -9.86
C ILE A 47 4.90 2.70 -9.85
N PHE A 48 4.97 1.69 -9.00
CA PHE A 48 6.11 0.79 -8.94
C PHE A 48 6.31 0.04 -10.27
N TRP A 49 5.25 -0.51 -10.84
CA TRP A 49 5.30 -1.20 -12.12
C TRP A 49 5.77 -0.28 -13.25
N ALA A 50 5.20 0.92 -13.34
CA ALA A 50 5.57 1.91 -14.35
C ALA A 50 7.02 2.36 -14.21
N ALA A 51 7.46 2.67 -12.99
CA ALA A 51 8.83 3.12 -12.73
C ALA A 51 9.87 2.04 -13.10
N VAL A 52 9.62 0.79 -12.71
CA VAL A 52 10.53 -0.31 -13.07
C VAL A 52 10.55 -0.58 -14.57
N LYS A 53 9.42 -0.42 -15.26
CA LYS A 53 9.33 -0.61 -16.71
C LYS A 53 10.03 0.51 -17.48
N LEU A 54 9.92 1.77 -17.03
CA LEU A 54 10.45 2.95 -17.73
C LEU A 54 11.89 3.28 -17.35
N CYS A 55 12.23 3.18 -16.06
CA CYS A 55 13.52 3.61 -15.50
C CYS A 55 14.47 2.44 -15.18
N GLY A 56 14.03 1.21 -15.41
CA GLY A 56 14.83 0.02 -15.18
C GLY A 56 14.70 -0.59 -13.78
N ASN A 57 15.44 -1.67 -13.53
CA ASN A 57 15.26 -2.56 -12.38
C ASN A 57 16.32 -2.35 -11.28
N SER A 58 16.91 -1.15 -11.18
CA SER A 58 17.91 -0.83 -10.14
C SER A 58 17.27 -0.72 -8.75
N ALA A 59 18.08 -0.92 -7.70
CA ALA A 59 17.61 -0.77 -6.32
C ALA A 59 17.12 0.65 -6.03
N ALA A 60 17.82 1.66 -6.55
CA ALA A 60 17.45 3.06 -6.39
C ALA A 60 16.08 3.37 -7.02
N VAL A 61 15.81 2.89 -8.24
CA VAL A 61 14.51 3.07 -8.91
C VAL A 61 13.39 2.40 -8.11
N LYS A 62 13.60 1.20 -7.61
CA LYS A 62 12.60 0.49 -6.78
C LYS A 62 12.29 1.24 -5.50
N THR A 63 13.32 1.71 -4.78
CA THR A 63 13.14 2.46 -3.54
C THR A 63 12.41 3.77 -3.79
N ALA A 64 12.82 4.53 -4.82
CA ALA A 64 12.16 5.78 -5.19
C ALA A 64 10.69 5.56 -5.62
N ALA A 65 10.43 4.51 -6.41
CA ALA A 65 9.07 4.16 -6.84
C ALA A 65 8.16 3.78 -5.67
N LEU A 66 8.67 3.01 -4.71
CA LEU A 66 7.92 2.64 -3.50
C LEU A 66 7.66 3.87 -2.63
N ALA A 67 8.65 4.75 -2.45
CA ALA A 67 8.47 6.00 -1.71
C ALA A 67 7.43 6.91 -2.38
N ALA A 68 7.50 7.11 -3.70
CA ALA A 68 6.53 7.88 -4.46
C ALA A 68 5.12 7.26 -4.38
N GLY A 69 5.03 5.94 -4.49
CA GLY A 69 3.77 5.21 -4.34
C GLY A 69 3.16 5.36 -2.94
N LEU A 70 3.98 5.34 -1.90
CA LEU A 70 3.53 5.55 -0.52
C LEU A 70 3.00 6.97 -0.31
N VAL A 71 3.68 7.99 -0.85
CA VAL A 71 3.21 9.38 -0.81
C VAL A 71 1.87 9.52 -1.53
N ALA A 72 1.73 8.93 -2.71
CA ALA A 72 0.46 8.93 -3.46
C ALA A 72 -0.66 8.21 -2.68
N CYS A 73 -0.35 7.08 -2.04
CA CYS A 73 -1.28 6.35 -1.18
C CYS A 73 -1.76 7.20 0.00
N TYR A 74 -0.83 7.88 0.68
CA TYR A 74 -1.18 8.76 1.80
C TYR A 74 -2.00 9.97 1.37
N ALA A 75 -1.63 10.62 0.25
CA ALA A 75 -2.37 11.76 -0.28
C ALA A 75 -3.81 11.38 -0.62
N PHE A 76 -3.99 10.30 -1.38
CA PHE A 76 -5.31 9.81 -1.77
C PHE A 76 -6.12 9.32 -0.56
N GLY A 77 -5.52 8.51 0.32
CA GLY A 77 -6.17 7.97 1.51
C GLY A 77 -6.62 9.06 2.47
N THR A 78 -5.80 10.09 2.67
CA THR A 78 -6.14 11.23 3.53
C THR A 78 -7.24 12.09 2.93
N ALA A 79 -7.20 12.36 1.62
CA ALA A 79 -8.28 13.07 0.93
C ALA A 79 -9.61 12.33 1.04
N TRP A 80 -9.60 11.01 0.84
CA TRP A 80 -10.75 10.14 1.04
C TRP A 80 -11.27 10.17 2.48
N PHE A 81 -10.37 10.06 3.45
CA PHE A 81 -10.70 10.13 4.88
C PHE A 81 -11.37 11.47 5.22
N VAL A 82 -10.79 12.60 4.81
CA VAL A 82 -11.34 13.93 5.05
C VAL A 82 -12.74 14.05 4.44
N PHE A 83 -12.90 13.61 3.18
CA PHE A 83 -14.20 13.66 2.50
C PHE A 83 -15.29 12.90 3.23
N LEU A 84 -15.01 11.66 3.65
CA LEU A 84 -16.00 10.84 4.38
C LEU A 84 -16.22 11.32 5.82
N TYR A 85 -15.18 11.77 6.49
CA TYR A 85 -15.25 12.20 7.88
C TYR A 85 -16.06 13.49 8.00
N THR A 86 -15.79 14.47 7.13
CA THR A 86 -16.55 15.75 7.09
C THR A 86 -18.02 15.52 6.77
N LYS A 87 -18.32 14.55 5.90
CA LYS A 87 -19.70 14.20 5.55
C LYS A 87 -20.49 13.57 6.70
N ASN A 88 -19.81 12.81 7.58
CA ASN A 88 -20.49 11.94 8.55
C ASN A 88 -20.40 12.43 10.01
N THR A 89 -19.40 13.26 10.36
CA THR A 89 -19.13 13.54 11.79
C THR A 89 -18.89 15.02 12.08
N ALA A 90 -17.85 15.63 11.51
CA ALA A 90 -17.47 17.02 11.74
C ALA A 90 -16.42 17.46 10.73
N GLU A 91 -16.26 18.78 10.54
CA GLU A 91 -15.18 19.30 9.72
C GLU A 91 -13.82 18.97 10.33
N ILE A 92 -12.94 18.39 9.54
CA ILE A 92 -11.56 18.10 9.93
C ILE A 92 -10.61 18.70 8.87
N THR A 93 -9.62 19.44 9.33
CA THR A 93 -8.62 20.01 8.44
C THR A 93 -7.73 18.87 7.90
N PHE A 94 -7.30 19.00 6.63
CA PHE A 94 -6.42 18.01 5.99
C PHE A 94 -5.14 17.74 6.81
N SER A 95 -4.53 18.77 7.40
CA SER A 95 -3.36 18.63 8.29
C SER A 95 -3.66 17.82 9.55
N ALA A 96 -4.81 18.03 10.17
CA ALA A 96 -5.21 17.26 11.35
C ALA A 96 -5.50 15.78 10.99
N ALA A 97 -6.06 15.52 9.81
CA ALA A 97 -6.24 14.17 9.30
C ALA A 97 -4.91 13.47 9.02
N LEU A 98 -3.94 14.18 8.42
CA LEU A 98 -2.57 13.66 8.22
C LEU A 98 -1.91 13.27 9.54
N LEU A 99 -1.98 14.15 10.55
CA LEU A 99 -1.40 13.87 11.87
C LEU A 99 -2.03 12.65 12.54
N LYS A 100 -3.33 12.46 12.43
CA LYS A 100 -4.03 11.32 13.05
C LYS A 100 -3.89 10.02 12.27
N CYS A 101 -3.91 10.08 10.95
CA CYS A 101 -4.02 8.89 10.10
C CYS A 101 -2.72 8.47 9.42
N VAL A 102 -1.75 9.38 9.26
CA VAL A 102 -0.50 9.08 8.55
C VAL A 102 0.69 8.99 9.49
N VAL A 103 0.86 9.98 10.37
CA VAL A 103 2.03 10.05 11.27
C VAL A 103 2.25 8.77 12.09
N PRO A 104 1.23 8.13 12.70
CA PRO A 104 1.43 6.89 13.44
C PRO A 104 1.87 5.72 12.56
N PHE A 105 1.56 5.75 11.26
CA PHE A 105 1.87 4.67 10.32
C PHE A 105 3.20 4.85 9.59
N ILE A 106 3.81 6.03 9.59
CA ILE A 106 5.10 6.29 8.94
C ILE A 106 6.18 5.34 9.49
N ILE A 107 6.27 5.19 10.80
CA ILE A 107 7.30 4.34 11.44
C ILE A 107 7.14 2.86 11.01
N PRO A 108 5.96 2.21 11.20
CA PRO A 108 5.78 0.84 10.76
C PRO A 108 5.87 0.67 9.24
N ASP A 109 5.49 1.66 8.45
CA ASP A 109 5.58 1.57 6.99
C ASP A 109 7.02 1.71 6.48
N CYS A 110 7.84 2.56 7.11
CA CYS A 110 9.28 2.57 6.86
C CYS A 110 9.95 1.24 7.22
N ALA A 111 9.56 0.63 8.34
CA ALA A 111 10.05 -0.68 8.73
C ALA A 111 9.65 -1.77 7.75
N LYS A 112 8.39 -1.78 7.26
CA LYS A 112 7.91 -2.70 6.22
C LYS A 112 8.67 -2.52 4.91
N LEU A 113 8.92 -1.27 4.51
CA LEU A 113 9.68 -0.95 3.30
C LEU A 113 11.12 -1.48 3.39
N ALA A 114 11.81 -1.22 4.50
CA ALA A 114 13.15 -1.72 4.75
C ALA A 114 13.21 -3.25 4.74
N LEU A 115 12.24 -3.89 5.41
CA LEU A 115 12.11 -5.35 5.45
C LEU A 115 11.85 -5.95 4.06
N ALA A 116 10.96 -5.34 3.29
CA ALA A 116 10.67 -5.77 1.92
C ALA A 116 11.89 -5.66 1.00
N LEU A 117 12.64 -4.56 1.08
CA LEU A 117 13.88 -4.37 0.32
C LEU A 117 14.97 -5.36 0.72
N TRP A 118 15.03 -5.75 1.98
CA TRP A 118 15.99 -6.73 2.49
C TRP A 118 15.63 -8.17 2.10
N ILE A 119 14.36 -8.55 2.23
CA ILE A 119 13.89 -9.92 1.96
C ILE A 119 13.78 -10.20 0.46
N ALA A 120 13.40 -9.23 -0.36
CA ALA A 120 13.17 -9.43 -1.79
C ALA A 120 14.36 -10.07 -2.54
N PRO A 121 15.63 -9.65 -2.34
CA PRO A 121 16.76 -10.29 -2.99
C PRO A 121 17.02 -11.72 -2.48
N LEU A 122 16.75 -12.00 -1.20
CA LEU A 122 16.91 -13.34 -0.62
C LEU A 122 15.92 -14.32 -1.25
N LEU A 123 14.66 -13.95 -1.36
CA LEU A 123 13.60 -14.74 -2.01
C LEU A 123 13.94 -15.00 -3.49
N ARG A 124 14.41 -13.98 -4.21
CA ARG A 124 14.80 -14.14 -5.62
C ARG A 124 15.95 -15.12 -5.82
N ARG A 125 16.94 -15.11 -4.92
CA ARG A 125 18.05 -16.09 -4.94
C ARG A 125 17.52 -17.50 -4.74
N HIS A 126 16.62 -17.70 -3.78
CA HIS A 126 16.06 -19.01 -3.47
C HIS A 126 15.21 -19.57 -4.61
N ILE A 127 14.34 -18.75 -5.19
CA ILE A 127 13.52 -19.14 -6.35
C ILE A 127 14.36 -19.48 -7.57
N ARG A 128 15.45 -18.74 -7.84
CA ARG A 128 16.39 -19.07 -8.93
C ARG A 128 17.09 -20.40 -8.70
N SER A 129 17.48 -20.69 -7.47
CA SER A 129 18.11 -21.98 -7.12
C SER A 129 17.17 -23.15 -7.37
N LEU A 130 15.89 -23.03 -7.04
CA LEU A 130 14.88 -24.07 -7.28
C LEU A 130 14.63 -24.31 -8.79
N ASN A 131 14.58 -23.24 -9.60
CA ASN A 131 14.39 -23.36 -11.03
C ASN A 131 15.63 -23.89 -11.80
N SER A 132 16.81 -23.90 -11.19
CA SER A 132 18.01 -24.49 -11.78
C SER A 132 18.16 -25.99 -11.46
N THR A 133 17.28 -26.54 -10.64
CA THR A 133 17.32 -27.95 -10.19
C THR A 133 16.22 -28.80 -10.85
N ILE A 134 15.34 -28.15 -11.65
CA ILE A 134 14.31 -28.77 -12.49
C ILE A 134 14.74 -28.65 -13.96
#